data_c018fc27fa968fa0df6955f7ba13567a
#
_entry.id   c018fc27fa968fa0df6955f7ba13567a
#
_cell.length_a   1.000
_cell.length_b   1.000
_cell.length_c   1.000
_cell.angle_alpha   90.00
_cell.angle_beta   90.00
_cell.angle_gamma   90.00
#
_symmetry.space_group_name_H-M   'P 1'
#
loop_
_entity.id
_entity.type
_entity.pdbx_description
1 polymer ?
#
loop_
_entity_poly.entity_id
_entity_poly.type
_entity_poly.pdbx_seq_one_letter_code
_entity_poly.pdbx_strand_id
1 'polypeptide(L)'
;MLNEKTAARKFRSRDSYSPGGETGHRPERATIVYANRMREAYKDVPIIIGGIEASLRRFAHYDYWSNKVRHSILLDSKADILSYGMGEHSIVEIADALAEGKSVAEMYDIRGICYVTGKPPVSDKTVVCPSYEAVRDDKAAFAKAFKMQYEEQDPFYGKTIIQPSENRFVVQTPPALPLSTEEMDAIYELPFQRRWHPDYDAAGGVPALQEVQFSLTSQRGCFGHCHFCAIASHQGRIIQHRSQESLVRETERMTKLPALKVISMTSAVRRLTSAMWPAKSS
;
A
#
# COMPACT_ATOMS: atom_id res chain seq x y z
N MET A 1 -6.65 6.01 7.36
CA MET A 1 -8.01 5.45 7.53
C MET A 1 -8.59 5.89 8.86
N LEU A 2 -9.91 5.89 8.97
CA LEU A 2 -10.57 6.13 10.24
C LEU A 2 -11.07 4.80 10.79
N ASN A 3 -10.70 4.52 12.03
CA ASN A 3 -10.96 3.23 12.64
C ASN A 3 -12.18 3.26 13.57
N GLU A 4 -12.44 4.40 14.21
CA GLU A 4 -13.51 4.52 15.19
C GLU A 4 -14.88 4.88 14.59
N LYS A 5 -14.91 5.40 13.34
CA LYS A 5 -16.16 5.91 12.76
C LYS A 5 -16.51 5.23 11.44
N THR A 6 -17.79 5.13 11.16
CA THR A 6 -18.35 4.72 9.87
C THR A 6 -18.25 5.83 8.83
N ALA A 7 -18.50 5.54 7.55
CA ALA A 7 -18.60 6.55 6.50
C ALA A 7 -19.64 7.63 6.80
N ALA A 8 -20.69 7.31 7.54
CA ALA A 8 -21.71 8.26 8.02
C ALA A 8 -21.29 9.05 9.27
N ARG A 9 -19.99 9.03 9.63
CA ARG A 9 -19.41 9.72 10.80
C ARG A 9 -19.98 9.29 12.17
N LYS A 10 -20.65 8.14 12.23
CA LYS A 10 -21.12 7.56 13.51
C LYS A 10 -20.02 6.67 14.11
N PHE A 11 -19.89 6.67 15.42
CA PHE A 11 -19.00 5.74 16.10
C PHE A 11 -19.40 4.30 15.79
N ARG A 12 -18.41 3.46 15.57
CA ARG A 12 -18.62 2.01 15.38
C ARG A 12 -18.92 1.38 16.73
N SER A 13 -19.92 0.55 16.80
CA SER A 13 -20.21 -0.30 17.97
C SER A 13 -19.26 -1.50 18.03
N ARG A 14 -18.61 -1.86 16.92
CA ARG A 14 -17.69 -2.99 16.82
C ARG A 14 -16.59 -2.68 15.81
N ASP A 15 -15.35 -3.05 16.15
CA ASP A 15 -14.20 -2.99 15.25
C ASP A 15 -13.68 -4.40 14.97
N SER A 16 -14.05 -4.98 13.82
CA SER A 16 -13.64 -6.34 13.45
C SER A 16 -12.12 -6.52 13.30
N TYR A 17 -11.36 -5.44 13.21
CA TYR A 17 -9.89 -5.46 13.11
C TYR A 17 -9.17 -5.33 14.45
N SER A 18 -9.90 -5.22 15.54
CA SER A 18 -9.34 -5.19 16.89
C SER A 18 -9.58 -6.52 17.60
N PRO A 19 -8.76 -6.86 18.60
CA PRO A 19 -8.96 -8.05 19.43
C PRO A 19 -10.35 -8.07 20.05
N GLY A 20 -11.03 -9.20 20.00
CA GLY A 20 -12.42 -9.34 20.49
C GLY A 20 -13.47 -8.54 19.72
N GLY A 21 -13.07 -7.76 18.72
CA GLY A 21 -13.96 -6.83 18.01
C GLY A 21 -14.25 -5.55 18.78
N GLU A 22 -13.47 -5.22 19.79
CA GLU A 22 -13.63 -4.03 20.61
C GLU A 22 -13.23 -2.75 19.86
N THR A 23 -13.93 -1.65 20.13
CA THR A 23 -13.66 -0.33 19.53
C THR A 23 -12.70 0.49 20.39
N GLY A 24 -12.10 1.53 19.80
CA GLY A 24 -11.24 2.48 20.52
C GLY A 24 -9.78 2.05 20.68
N HIS A 25 -9.39 0.88 20.23
CA HIS A 25 -8.00 0.37 20.36
C HIS A 25 -7.09 0.79 19.20
N ARG A 26 -7.63 1.20 18.07
CA ARG A 26 -6.85 1.59 16.91
C ARG A 26 -6.95 3.09 16.66
N PRO A 27 -5.81 3.83 16.64
CA PRO A 27 -5.86 5.27 16.38
C PRO A 27 -6.35 5.56 14.97
N GLU A 28 -7.04 6.67 14.82
CA GLU A 28 -7.34 7.22 13.50
C GLU A 28 -6.05 7.69 12.83
N ARG A 29 -5.93 7.49 11.52
CA ARG A 29 -4.70 7.76 10.76
C ARG A 29 -3.50 7.04 11.37
N ALA A 30 -3.65 5.75 11.58
CA ALA A 30 -2.73 4.90 12.32
C ALA A 30 -1.27 5.05 11.85
N THR A 31 -1.02 5.13 10.54
CA THR A 31 0.33 5.33 10.00
C THR A 31 0.99 6.57 10.54
N ILE A 32 0.27 7.70 10.62
CA ILE A 32 0.82 8.97 11.16
C ILE A 32 1.10 8.82 12.66
N VAL A 33 0.14 8.28 13.40
CA VAL A 33 0.27 8.13 14.86
C VAL A 33 1.43 7.22 15.22
N TYR A 34 1.53 6.05 14.58
CA TYR A 34 2.59 5.09 14.88
C TYR A 34 3.96 5.61 14.44
N ALA A 35 4.09 6.24 13.27
CA ALA A 35 5.35 6.83 12.84
C ALA A 35 5.82 7.94 13.82
N ASN A 36 4.91 8.80 14.29
CA ASN A 36 5.26 9.82 15.26
C ASN A 36 5.67 9.21 16.61
N ARG A 37 4.98 8.15 17.09
CA ARG A 37 5.38 7.44 18.31
C ARG A 37 6.74 6.74 18.18
N MET A 38 7.02 6.14 17.02
CA MET A 38 8.34 5.58 16.75
C MET A 38 9.41 6.67 16.74
N ARG A 39 9.14 7.84 16.16
CA ARG A 39 10.08 8.97 16.16
C ARG A 39 10.30 9.55 17.58
N GLU A 40 9.31 9.55 18.43
CA GLU A 40 9.46 9.93 19.84
C GLU A 40 10.39 8.96 20.59
N ALA A 41 10.26 7.66 20.33
CA ALA A 41 11.07 6.62 20.99
C ALA A 41 12.49 6.50 20.39
N TYR A 42 12.61 6.65 19.07
CA TYR A 42 13.84 6.43 18.32
C TYR A 42 14.10 7.61 17.38
N LYS A 43 14.86 8.59 17.88
CA LYS A 43 15.08 9.88 17.17
C LYS A 43 15.86 9.73 15.87
N ASP A 44 16.86 8.85 15.86
CA ASP A 44 17.86 8.75 14.79
C ASP A 44 17.67 7.50 13.90
N VAL A 45 16.68 6.67 14.19
CA VAL A 45 16.40 5.48 13.38
C VAL A 45 15.54 5.88 12.17
N PRO A 46 15.90 5.48 10.95
CA PRO A 46 15.08 5.70 9.76
C PRO A 46 13.69 5.05 9.90
N ILE A 47 12.66 5.82 9.59
CA ILE A 47 11.27 5.36 9.62
C ILE A 47 10.76 5.23 8.19
N ILE A 48 10.48 4.00 7.79
CA ILE A 48 9.90 3.67 6.49
C ILE A 48 8.42 3.36 6.67
N ILE A 49 7.57 4.04 5.90
CA ILE A 49 6.12 3.78 5.89
C ILE A 49 5.69 3.21 4.55
N GLY A 50 4.61 2.44 4.55
CA GLY A 50 4.09 1.80 3.34
C GLY A 50 2.62 1.39 3.48
N GLY A 51 2.20 0.50 2.61
CA GLY A 51 0.85 0.01 2.56
C GLY A 51 -0.14 1.00 1.93
N ILE A 52 -1.42 0.60 1.84
CA ILE A 52 -2.43 1.34 1.09
C ILE A 52 -2.68 2.75 1.65
N GLU A 53 -2.63 2.93 2.97
CA GLU A 53 -2.87 4.25 3.58
C GLU A 53 -1.78 5.24 3.19
N ALA A 54 -0.52 4.84 3.28
CA ALA A 54 0.61 5.68 2.91
C ALA A 54 0.66 5.90 1.40
N SER A 55 0.52 4.85 0.61
CA SER A 55 0.58 4.87 -0.85
C SER A 55 -0.44 5.85 -1.47
N LEU A 56 -1.69 5.84 -1.00
CA LEU A 56 -2.74 6.73 -1.52
C LEU A 56 -2.64 8.17 -1.01
N ARG A 57 -1.82 8.44 0.01
CA ARG A 57 -1.63 9.76 0.62
C ARG A 57 -0.22 10.32 0.46
N ARG A 58 0.53 9.80 -0.51
CA ARG A 58 1.93 10.19 -0.75
C ARG A 58 2.11 11.63 -1.22
N PHE A 59 1.07 12.22 -1.82
CA PHE A 59 1.00 13.62 -2.22
C PHE A 59 -0.11 14.37 -1.46
N ALA A 60 -0.30 15.64 -1.77
CA ALA A 60 -1.47 16.38 -1.33
C ALA A 60 -2.74 15.64 -1.73
N HIS A 61 -3.63 15.43 -0.77
CA HIS A 61 -4.82 14.59 -0.97
C HIS A 61 -6.03 15.15 -0.24
N TYR A 62 -7.23 14.94 -0.79
CA TYR A 62 -8.47 15.29 -0.11
C TYR A 62 -8.78 14.29 0.99
N ASP A 63 -8.89 14.79 2.21
CA ASP A 63 -9.35 14.01 3.36
C ASP A 63 -10.85 14.26 3.59
N TYR A 64 -11.65 13.31 3.20
CA TYR A 64 -13.12 13.35 3.33
C TYR A 64 -13.59 13.67 4.76
N TRP A 65 -12.85 13.19 5.78
CA TRP A 65 -13.27 13.35 7.18
C TRP A 65 -13.10 14.77 7.70
N SER A 66 -11.95 15.36 7.43
CA SER A 66 -11.71 16.75 7.80
C SER A 66 -12.29 17.74 6.79
N ASN A 67 -12.79 17.23 5.63
CA ASN A 67 -13.26 18.04 4.50
C ASN A 67 -12.22 19.06 4.06
N LYS A 68 -10.95 18.61 3.98
CA LYS A 68 -9.80 19.46 3.65
C LYS A 68 -8.82 18.72 2.76
N VAL A 69 -8.07 19.47 1.97
CA VAL A 69 -6.86 18.97 1.35
C VAL A 69 -5.76 18.96 2.42
N ARG A 70 -5.10 17.82 2.59
CA ARG A 70 -4.00 17.61 3.52
C ARG A 70 -2.68 17.52 2.77
N HIS A 71 -1.59 17.76 3.48
CA HIS A 71 -0.24 17.52 3.00
C HIS A 71 0.01 16.04 2.69
N SER A 72 1.12 15.76 2.02
CA SER A 72 1.65 14.39 1.96
C SER A 72 1.73 13.77 3.35
N ILE A 73 1.41 12.49 3.44
CA ILE A 73 1.54 11.72 4.68
C ILE A 73 2.99 11.68 5.20
N LEU A 74 3.99 11.82 4.33
CA LEU A 74 5.41 11.94 4.72
C LEU A 74 5.66 13.16 5.61
N LEU A 75 5.04 14.30 5.27
CA LEU A 75 5.16 15.52 6.04
C LEU A 75 4.41 15.41 7.38
N ASP A 76 3.22 14.83 7.37
CA ASP A 76 2.40 14.65 8.57
C ASP A 76 2.99 13.60 9.54
N SER A 77 3.60 12.53 9.01
CA SER A 77 4.15 11.43 9.81
C SER A 77 5.59 11.62 10.23
N LYS A 78 6.31 12.55 9.58
CA LYS A 78 7.76 12.75 9.75
C LYS A 78 8.57 11.47 9.47
N ALA A 79 8.04 10.58 8.63
CA ALA A 79 8.78 9.42 8.15
C ALA A 79 9.82 9.84 7.11
N ASP A 80 10.87 9.05 6.98
CA ASP A 80 12.00 9.36 6.11
C ASP A 80 11.75 8.92 4.67
N ILE A 81 11.19 7.72 4.50
CA ILE A 81 10.85 7.13 3.20
C ILE A 81 9.43 6.57 3.25
N LEU A 82 8.73 6.69 2.14
CA LEU A 82 7.47 5.99 1.89
C LEU A 82 7.67 5.05 0.70
N SER A 83 7.53 3.74 0.93
CA SER A 83 7.43 2.74 -0.13
C SER A 83 5.98 2.67 -0.60
N TYR A 84 5.72 2.98 -1.87
CA TYR A 84 4.37 2.99 -2.44
C TYR A 84 4.17 1.86 -3.44
N GLY A 85 2.92 1.51 -3.66
CA GLY A 85 2.57 0.45 -4.60
C GLY A 85 2.93 -0.93 -4.08
N MET A 86 3.54 -1.71 -4.94
CA MET A 86 4.08 -3.04 -4.66
C MET A 86 5.51 -2.89 -4.15
N GLY A 87 5.69 -3.00 -2.86
CA GLY A 87 6.92 -2.59 -2.16
C GLY A 87 7.98 -3.68 -1.99
N GLU A 88 7.81 -4.86 -2.59
CA GLU A 88 8.69 -6.00 -2.36
C GLU A 88 10.14 -5.72 -2.76
N HIS A 89 10.37 -5.15 -3.94
CA HIS A 89 11.73 -4.77 -4.37
C HIS A 89 12.26 -3.61 -3.52
N SER A 90 11.50 -2.53 -3.41
CA SER A 90 11.97 -1.33 -2.71
C SER A 90 12.29 -1.57 -1.23
N ILE A 91 11.55 -2.43 -0.52
CA ILE A 91 11.86 -2.70 0.89
C ILE A 91 13.14 -3.51 1.07
N VAL A 92 13.43 -4.42 0.15
CA VAL A 92 14.68 -5.19 0.15
C VAL A 92 15.86 -4.27 -0.16
N GLU A 93 15.76 -3.46 -1.24
CA GLU A 93 16.81 -2.50 -1.60
C GLU A 93 17.09 -1.48 -0.47
N ILE A 94 16.05 -1.00 0.22
CA ILE A 94 16.20 -0.12 1.39
C ILE A 94 16.91 -0.86 2.53
N ALA A 95 16.50 -2.10 2.82
CA ALA A 95 17.08 -2.89 3.90
C ALA A 95 18.56 -3.19 3.65
N ASP A 96 18.92 -3.57 2.42
CA ASP A 96 20.29 -3.83 2.02
C ASP A 96 21.15 -2.55 2.10
N ALA A 97 20.64 -1.43 1.60
CA ALA A 97 21.32 -0.15 1.70
C ALA A 97 21.57 0.29 3.16
N LEU A 98 20.60 0.08 4.06
CA LEU A 98 20.78 0.33 5.49
C LEU A 98 21.81 -0.62 6.12
N ALA A 99 21.82 -1.90 5.72
CA ALA A 99 22.81 -2.86 6.19
C ALA A 99 24.23 -2.52 5.73
N GLU A 100 24.38 -1.89 4.56
CA GLU A 100 25.62 -1.32 4.05
C GLU A 100 26.04 -0.01 4.74
N GLY A 101 25.21 0.52 5.63
CA GLY A 101 25.45 1.78 6.36
C GLY A 101 25.14 3.05 5.56
N LYS A 102 24.41 2.95 4.46
CA LYS A 102 23.98 4.11 3.67
C LYS A 102 22.99 4.97 4.43
N SER A 103 23.11 6.26 4.27
CA SER A 103 22.12 7.22 4.75
C SER A 103 20.85 7.20 3.89
N VAL A 104 19.75 7.71 4.43
CA VAL A 104 18.47 7.82 3.70
C VAL A 104 18.63 8.61 2.38
N ALA A 105 19.46 9.66 2.37
CA ALA A 105 19.68 10.46 1.18
C ALA A 105 20.38 9.71 0.04
N GLU A 106 21.13 8.66 0.35
CA GLU A 106 21.80 7.81 -0.64
C GLU A 106 20.87 6.75 -1.25
N MET A 107 19.61 6.71 -0.83
CA MET A 107 18.60 5.79 -1.32
C MET A 107 17.56 6.43 -2.27
N TYR A 108 17.74 7.72 -2.60
CA TYR A 108 16.74 8.49 -3.36
C TYR A 108 16.60 8.08 -4.83
N ASP A 109 17.42 7.18 -5.33
CA ASP A 109 17.33 6.56 -6.66
C ASP A 109 16.55 5.24 -6.67
N ILE A 110 16.25 4.67 -5.50
CA ILE A 110 15.42 3.45 -5.40
C ILE A 110 14.05 3.71 -6.02
N ARG A 111 13.57 2.77 -6.82
CA ARG A 111 12.24 2.86 -7.45
C ARG A 111 11.13 2.52 -6.46
N GLY A 112 9.95 3.11 -6.68
CA GLY A 112 8.78 2.82 -5.85
C GLY A 112 8.78 3.49 -4.48
N ILE A 113 9.56 4.58 -4.31
CA ILE A 113 9.61 5.33 -3.07
C ILE A 113 9.16 6.79 -3.23
N CYS A 114 8.79 7.38 -2.10
CA CYS A 114 8.68 8.83 -1.96
C CYS A 114 9.53 9.29 -0.78
N TYR A 115 10.08 10.50 -0.91
CA TYR A 115 10.89 11.17 0.12
C TYR A 115 10.66 12.66 0.13
N VAL A 116 11.15 13.36 1.15
CA VAL A 116 11.07 14.82 1.27
C VAL A 116 12.47 15.41 1.20
N THR A 117 12.64 16.44 0.38
CA THR A 117 13.94 17.12 0.22
C THR A 117 13.78 18.63 0.10
N GLY A 118 14.83 19.37 0.43
CA GLY A 118 14.93 20.82 0.15
C GLY A 118 15.44 21.14 -1.26
N LYS A 119 16.02 20.15 -1.96
CA LYS A 119 16.57 20.30 -3.31
C LYS A 119 16.12 19.14 -4.18
N PRO A 120 15.04 19.29 -4.96
CA PRO A 120 14.53 18.22 -5.77
C PRO A 120 15.46 17.94 -6.97
N PRO A 121 15.49 16.70 -7.48
CA PRO A 121 16.16 16.39 -8.72
C PRO A 121 15.48 17.13 -9.88
N VAL A 122 16.26 17.69 -10.79
CA VAL A 122 15.75 18.35 -12.00
C VAL A 122 16.41 17.71 -13.21
N SER A 123 15.60 17.11 -14.06
CA SER A 123 16.03 16.47 -15.31
C SER A 123 14.84 16.41 -16.31
N ASP A 124 15.12 15.97 -17.51
CA ASP A 124 14.10 15.63 -18.54
C ASP A 124 13.17 14.47 -18.12
N LYS A 125 13.60 13.70 -17.11
CA LYS A 125 12.84 12.58 -16.53
C LYS A 125 12.04 13.00 -15.29
N THR A 126 11.81 14.27 -15.07
CA THR A 126 11.03 14.79 -13.95
C THR A 126 9.82 15.58 -14.42
N VAL A 127 8.73 15.51 -13.67
CA VAL A 127 7.54 16.33 -13.84
C VAL A 127 7.20 17.04 -12.54
N VAL A 128 6.81 18.31 -12.62
CA VAL A 128 6.46 19.10 -11.45
C VAL A 128 4.96 19.28 -11.39
N CYS A 129 4.35 18.71 -10.34
CA CYS A 129 2.94 18.89 -10.04
C CYS A 129 2.64 20.29 -9.49
N PRO A 130 1.38 20.76 -9.60
CA PRO A 130 0.92 21.89 -8.81
C PRO A 130 1.29 21.74 -7.33
N SER A 131 1.71 22.85 -6.70
CA SER A 131 2.11 22.82 -5.29
C SER A 131 0.96 22.42 -4.37
N TYR A 132 1.28 22.04 -3.13
CA TYR A 132 0.26 21.77 -2.11
C TYR A 132 -0.72 22.94 -1.96
N GLU A 133 -0.23 24.18 -1.93
CA GLU A 133 -1.05 25.38 -1.77
C GLU A 133 -2.01 25.54 -2.96
N ALA A 134 -1.52 25.37 -4.18
CA ALA A 134 -2.36 25.45 -5.38
C ALA A 134 -3.44 24.34 -5.36
N VAL A 135 -3.05 23.11 -4.99
CA VAL A 135 -3.96 21.97 -4.91
C VAL A 135 -5.01 22.17 -3.81
N ARG A 136 -4.63 22.80 -2.70
CA ARG A 136 -5.53 23.12 -1.59
C ARG A 136 -6.59 24.17 -1.98
N ASP A 137 -6.19 25.18 -2.70
CA ASP A 137 -7.00 26.38 -2.92
C ASP A 137 -7.77 26.35 -4.25
N ASP A 138 -7.32 25.54 -5.23
CA ASP A 138 -7.96 25.43 -6.55
C ASP A 138 -8.26 23.97 -6.95
N LYS A 139 -9.52 23.70 -7.24
CA LYS A 139 -10.00 22.38 -7.71
C LYS A 139 -9.41 21.99 -9.07
N ALA A 140 -9.14 22.95 -9.95
CA ALA A 140 -8.53 22.67 -11.24
C ALA A 140 -7.06 22.26 -11.08
N ALA A 141 -6.31 22.90 -10.17
CA ALA A 141 -4.97 22.49 -9.79
C ALA A 141 -4.96 21.09 -9.15
N PHE A 142 -5.96 20.78 -8.30
CA PHE A 142 -6.14 19.44 -7.74
C PHE A 142 -6.34 18.39 -8.84
N ALA A 143 -7.25 18.64 -9.77
CA ALA A 143 -7.51 17.73 -10.90
C ALA A 143 -6.27 17.54 -11.79
N LYS A 144 -5.51 18.62 -12.05
CA LYS A 144 -4.25 18.58 -12.79
C LYS A 144 -3.21 17.71 -12.08
N ALA A 145 -3.02 17.91 -10.77
CA ALA A 145 -2.09 17.12 -9.97
C ALA A 145 -2.45 15.63 -9.99
N PHE A 146 -3.74 15.31 -9.83
CA PHE A 146 -4.23 13.95 -9.91
C PHE A 146 -3.98 13.33 -11.30
N LYS A 147 -4.26 14.06 -12.38
CA LYS A 147 -4.00 13.61 -13.74
C LYS A 147 -2.52 13.27 -13.95
N MET A 148 -1.62 14.14 -13.52
CA MET A 148 -0.17 13.91 -13.63
C MET A 148 0.26 12.66 -12.85
N GLN A 149 -0.21 12.50 -11.61
CA GLN A 149 0.05 11.29 -10.82
C GLN A 149 -0.48 10.03 -11.49
N TYR A 150 -1.62 10.12 -12.15
CA TYR A 150 -2.24 9.02 -12.88
C TYR A 150 -1.46 8.64 -14.14
N GLU A 151 -0.95 9.61 -14.90
CA GLU A 151 -0.17 9.40 -16.12
C GLU A 151 1.19 8.77 -15.83
N GLU A 152 1.83 9.16 -14.72
CA GLU A 152 3.16 8.69 -14.33
C GLU A 152 3.14 7.39 -13.49
N GLN A 153 2.06 6.61 -13.54
CA GLN A 153 1.96 5.31 -12.85
C GLN A 153 2.55 4.14 -13.64
N ASP A 154 3.01 4.37 -14.86
CA ASP A 154 3.61 3.31 -15.66
C ASP A 154 5.02 2.97 -15.14
N PRO A 155 5.31 1.71 -14.80
CA PRO A 155 6.61 1.33 -14.26
C PRO A 155 7.75 1.38 -15.29
N PHE A 156 7.47 1.41 -16.59
CA PHE A 156 8.49 1.44 -17.63
C PHE A 156 8.76 2.86 -18.14
N TYR A 157 7.74 3.69 -18.21
CA TYR A 157 7.82 5.03 -18.83
C TYR A 157 7.55 6.17 -17.85
N GLY A 158 7.03 5.87 -16.65
CA GLY A 158 6.72 6.86 -15.64
C GLY A 158 7.95 7.63 -15.20
N LYS A 159 7.76 8.93 -15.00
CA LYS A 159 8.79 9.87 -14.57
C LYS A 159 8.76 10.08 -13.06
N THR A 160 9.82 10.66 -12.54
CA THR A 160 9.85 11.20 -11.18
C THR A 160 8.88 12.37 -11.07
N ILE A 161 8.01 12.34 -10.06
CA ILE A 161 7.05 13.40 -9.78
C ILE A 161 7.56 14.24 -8.62
N ILE A 162 7.50 15.55 -8.76
CA ILE A 162 7.88 16.52 -7.74
C ILE A 162 6.66 17.37 -7.40
N GLN A 163 6.27 17.40 -6.12
CA GLN A 163 5.24 18.32 -5.63
C GLN A 163 5.85 19.30 -4.63
N PRO A 164 5.89 20.59 -4.95
CA PRO A 164 6.27 21.63 -3.98
C PRO A 164 5.27 21.67 -2.82
N SER A 165 5.79 21.86 -1.60
CA SER A 165 4.99 22.01 -0.38
C SER A 165 5.73 22.94 0.57
N GLU A 166 5.29 24.18 0.67
CA GLU A 166 5.97 25.25 1.39
C GLU A 166 7.43 25.42 0.90
N ASN A 167 8.40 25.24 1.77
CA ASN A 167 9.84 25.32 1.47
C ASN A 167 10.50 23.97 1.18
N ARG A 168 9.74 22.92 0.98
CA ARG A 168 10.19 21.54 0.73
C ARG A 168 9.52 20.95 -0.51
N PHE A 169 10.02 19.83 -0.92
CA PHE A 169 9.50 19.08 -2.07
C PHE A 169 9.25 17.64 -1.68
N VAL A 170 8.06 17.15 -1.99
CA VAL A 170 7.76 15.72 -1.97
C VAL A 170 8.13 15.17 -3.34
N VAL A 171 9.03 14.21 -3.38
CA VAL A 171 9.52 13.57 -4.58
C VAL A 171 9.06 12.12 -4.60
N GLN A 172 8.47 11.68 -5.69
CA GLN A 172 8.14 10.29 -5.97
C GLN A 172 9.05 9.78 -7.09
N THR A 173 9.83 8.75 -6.85
CA THR A 173 10.57 8.04 -7.89
C THR A 173 9.61 7.27 -8.81
N PRO A 174 10.03 6.83 -10.00
CA PRO A 174 9.21 5.97 -10.84
C PRO A 174 8.72 4.72 -10.10
N PRO A 175 7.56 4.15 -10.43
CA PRO A 175 7.07 2.94 -9.79
C PRO A 175 8.08 1.78 -9.86
N ALA A 176 8.07 0.92 -8.86
CA ALA A 176 8.82 -0.34 -8.91
C ALA A 176 8.41 -1.16 -10.14
N LEU A 177 9.35 -1.91 -10.71
CA LEU A 177 9.04 -2.82 -11.81
C LEU A 177 8.08 -3.92 -11.33
N PRO A 178 7.22 -4.42 -12.21
CA PRO A 178 6.34 -5.54 -11.87
C PRO A 178 7.17 -6.78 -11.47
N LEU A 179 6.68 -7.50 -10.47
CA LEU A 179 7.24 -8.79 -10.10
C LEU A 179 7.01 -9.81 -11.22
N SER A 180 7.99 -10.67 -11.44
CA SER A 180 7.82 -11.86 -12.28
C SER A 180 6.90 -12.88 -11.60
N THR A 181 6.47 -13.90 -12.34
CA THR A 181 5.68 -15.01 -11.78
C THR A 181 6.46 -15.76 -10.71
N GLU A 182 7.75 -15.97 -10.92
CA GLU A 182 8.64 -16.65 -9.99
C GLU A 182 8.81 -15.85 -8.69
N GLU A 183 8.99 -14.54 -8.77
CA GLU A 183 9.06 -13.65 -7.61
C GLU A 183 7.74 -13.63 -6.85
N MET A 184 6.61 -13.55 -7.56
CA MET A 184 5.28 -13.65 -6.96
C MET A 184 5.09 -14.97 -6.22
N ASP A 185 5.47 -16.08 -6.83
CA ASP A 185 5.39 -17.40 -6.22
C ASP A 185 6.24 -17.47 -4.95
N ALA A 186 7.49 -17.01 -5.00
CA ALA A 186 8.39 -16.99 -3.85
C ALA A 186 7.82 -16.21 -2.67
N ILE A 187 7.21 -15.02 -2.92
CA ILE A 187 6.60 -14.21 -1.89
C ILE A 187 5.42 -14.93 -1.22
N TYR A 188 4.55 -15.55 -2.01
CA TYR A 188 3.38 -16.25 -1.47
C TYR A 188 3.69 -17.63 -0.89
N GLU A 189 4.88 -18.15 -1.12
CA GLU A 189 5.40 -19.36 -0.49
C GLU A 189 6.06 -19.14 0.87
N LEU A 190 6.25 -17.89 1.28
CA LEU A 190 6.71 -17.55 2.63
C LEU A 190 5.79 -18.19 3.70
N PRO A 191 6.33 -18.55 4.86
CA PRO A 191 5.60 -19.29 5.89
C PRO A 191 4.60 -18.43 6.66
N PHE A 192 3.61 -17.86 5.97
CA PHE A 192 2.55 -17.07 6.57
C PHE A 192 1.74 -17.90 7.56
N GLN A 193 1.60 -17.38 8.80
CA GLN A 193 0.92 -18.08 9.89
C GLN A 193 -0.61 -18.17 9.70
N ARG A 194 -1.21 -17.29 8.92
CA ARG A 194 -2.67 -17.20 8.70
C ARG A 194 -3.46 -17.18 10.03
N ARG A 195 -2.88 -16.53 11.03
CA ARG A 195 -3.39 -16.44 12.39
C ARG A 195 -3.10 -15.04 12.96
N TRP A 196 -3.93 -14.59 13.88
CA TRP A 196 -3.63 -13.42 14.72
C TRP A 196 -2.49 -13.71 15.69
N HIS A 197 -1.94 -12.66 16.28
CA HIS A 197 -0.89 -12.80 17.30
C HIS A 197 -1.43 -13.57 18.53
N PRO A 198 -0.66 -14.46 19.17
CA PRO A 198 -1.11 -15.23 20.31
C PRO A 198 -1.65 -14.41 21.48
N ASP A 199 -1.12 -13.21 21.71
CA ASP A 199 -1.61 -12.28 22.75
C ASP A 199 -3.10 -11.96 22.64
N TYR A 200 -3.70 -12.16 21.45
CA TYR A 200 -5.12 -11.89 21.21
C TYR A 200 -6.03 -13.10 21.48
N ASP A 201 -5.45 -14.26 21.84
CA ASP A 201 -6.22 -15.48 22.09
C ASP A 201 -7.21 -15.28 23.24
N ALA A 202 -6.78 -14.63 24.33
CA ALA A 202 -7.62 -14.36 25.50
C ALA A 202 -8.82 -13.44 25.17
N ALA A 203 -8.69 -12.56 24.18
CA ALA A 203 -9.77 -11.69 23.69
C ALA A 203 -10.67 -12.37 22.63
N GLY A 204 -10.43 -13.63 22.30
CA GLY A 204 -11.17 -14.34 21.24
C GLY A 204 -10.67 -14.05 19.83
N GLY A 205 -9.45 -13.52 19.69
CA GLY A 205 -8.79 -13.26 18.42
C GLY A 205 -9.27 -12.00 17.71
N VAL A 206 -8.98 -11.90 16.39
CA VAL A 206 -9.35 -10.75 15.55
C VAL A 206 -10.41 -11.19 14.54
N PRO A 207 -11.67 -10.72 14.66
CA PRO A 207 -12.78 -11.23 13.85
C PRO A 207 -12.59 -11.12 12.34
N ALA A 208 -11.95 -10.05 11.85
CA ALA A 208 -11.71 -9.83 10.43
C ALA A 208 -10.82 -10.90 9.77
N LEU A 209 -10.02 -11.65 10.55
CA LEU A 209 -9.22 -12.73 10.02
C LEU A 209 -10.08 -13.84 9.40
N GLN A 210 -11.28 -14.08 9.92
CA GLN A 210 -12.18 -15.13 9.42
C GLN A 210 -12.53 -14.96 7.94
N GLU A 211 -12.55 -13.72 7.44
CA GLU A 211 -12.89 -13.42 6.05
C GLU A 211 -11.74 -13.72 5.09
N VAL A 212 -10.49 -13.64 5.56
CA VAL A 212 -9.30 -13.70 4.70
C VAL A 212 -8.37 -14.88 5.00
N GLN A 213 -8.56 -15.57 6.12
CA GLN A 213 -7.67 -16.63 6.60
C GLN A 213 -7.40 -17.71 5.56
N PHE A 214 -8.42 -18.08 4.80
CA PHE A 214 -8.36 -19.12 3.76
C PHE A 214 -8.49 -18.54 2.34
N SER A 215 -8.25 -17.25 2.16
CA SER A 215 -8.27 -16.64 0.83
C SER A 215 -6.95 -16.90 0.10
N LEU A 216 -7.05 -17.02 -1.23
CA LEU A 216 -5.92 -17.12 -2.15
C LEU A 216 -5.83 -15.84 -2.96
N THR A 217 -4.63 -15.29 -3.06
CA THR A 217 -4.35 -14.19 -3.98
C THR A 217 -3.66 -14.78 -5.21
N SER A 218 -4.33 -14.74 -6.35
CA SER A 218 -3.79 -15.27 -7.60
C SER A 218 -3.05 -14.21 -8.43
N GLN A 219 -3.41 -12.94 -8.23
CA GLN A 219 -2.85 -11.83 -8.98
C GLN A 219 -2.90 -10.53 -8.19
N ARG A 220 -2.09 -9.56 -8.62
CA ARG A 220 -2.10 -8.18 -8.17
C ARG A 220 -2.13 -7.25 -9.38
N GLY A 221 -2.51 -6.00 -9.15
CA GLY A 221 -2.73 -5.02 -10.22
C GLY A 221 -4.12 -5.15 -10.85
N CYS A 222 -4.54 -4.10 -11.55
CA CYS A 222 -5.82 -4.09 -12.24
C CYS A 222 -5.82 -3.07 -13.38
N PHE A 223 -6.12 -3.50 -14.59
CA PHE A 223 -6.26 -2.63 -15.76
C PHE A 223 -7.63 -1.92 -15.82
N GLY A 224 -8.57 -2.27 -14.94
CA GLY A 224 -9.86 -1.61 -14.83
C GLY A 224 -9.72 -0.20 -14.26
N HIS A 225 -10.47 0.74 -14.80
CA HIS A 225 -10.47 2.15 -14.40
C HIS A 225 -11.74 2.54 -13.66
N CYS A 226 -12.23 1.68 -12.75
CA CYS A 226 -13.43 1.95 -11.98
C CYS A 226 -13.23 3.18 -11.09
N HIS A 227 -14.06 4.20 -11.22
CA HIS A 227 -13.91 5.48 -10.51
C HIS A 227 -13.95 5.38 -8.98
N PHE A 228 -14.56 4.34 -8.44
CA PHE A 228 -14.64 4.10 -7.00
C PHE A 228 -13.48 3.27 -6.44
N CYS A 229 -12.62 2.70 -7.31
CA CYS A 229 -11.64 1.70 -6.91
C CYS A 229 -10.22 2.27 -6.87
N ALA A 230 -9.53 2.07 -5.75
CA ALA A 230 -8.16 2.51 -5.57
C ALA A 230 -7.10 1.44 -5.91
N ILE A 231 -7.50 0.24 -6.34
CA ILE A 231 -6.56 -0.86 -6.59
C ILE A 231 -5.51 -0.45 -7.63
N ALA A 232 -5.91 0.09 -8.77
CA ALA A 232 -4.97 0.50 -9.81
C ALA A 232 -4.03 1.63 -9.32
N SER A 233 -4.51 2.53 -8.46
CA SER A 233 -3.70 3.62 -7.90
C SER A 233 -2.70 3.16 -6.84
N HIS A 234 -2.92 1.96 -6.26
CA HIS A 234 -2.03 1.36 -5.27
C HIS A 234 -1.17 0.25 -5.88
N GLN A 235 -1.78 -0.76 -6.50
CA GLN A 235 -1.08 -1.93 -7.03
C GLN A 235 -0.55 -1.75 -8.46
N GLY A 236 -0.92 -0.65 -9.13
CA GLY A 236 -0.60 -0.43 -10.54
C GLY A 236 -1.60 -1.08 -11.49
N ARG A 237 -1.35 -0.86 -12.79
CA ARG A 237 -2.24 -1.31 -13.87
C ARG A 237 -1.82 -2.63 -14.51
N ILE A 238 -0.57 -3.02 -14.30
CA ILE A 238 -0.01 -4.24 -14.86
C ILE A 238 -0.40 -5.40 -13.97
N ILE A 239 -0.96 -6.44 -14.58
CA ILE A 239 -1.30 -7.66 -13.87
C ILE A 239 -0.04 -8.46 -13.61
N GLN A 240 0.21 -8.77 -12.34
CA GLN A 240 1.26 -9.64 -11.85
C GLN A 240 0.56 -10.89 -11.31
N HIS A 241 0.88 -12.06 -11.81
CA HIS A 241 0.16 -13.29 -11.45
C HIS A 241 1.11 -14.36 -10.91
N ARG A 242 0.55 -15.26 -10.12
CA ARG A 242 1.20 -16.47 -9.64
C ARG A 242 1.03 -17.61 -10.64
N SER A 243 1.92 -18.58 -10.55
CA SER A 243 1.76 -19.85 -11.26
C SER A 243 0.59 -20.67 -10.69
N GLN A 244 0.06 -21.57 -11.51
CA GLN A 244 -0.97 -22.52 -11.07
C GLN A 244 -0.42 -23.46 -9.99
N GLU A 245 0.80 -23.90 -10.16
CA GLU A 245 1.52 -24.79 -9.24
C GLU A 245 1.66 -24.19 -7.86
N SER A 246 1.98 -22.89 -7.78
CA SER A 246 2.07 -22.15 -6.50
C SER A 246 0.71 -22.07 -5.81
N LEU A 247 -0.36 -21.80 -6.55
CA LEU A 247 -1.73 -21.79 -6.00
C LEU A 247 -2.16 -23.16 -5.48
N VAL A 248 -1.82 -24.23 -6.19
CA VAL A 248 -2.10 -25.60 -5.75
C VAL A 248 -1.34 -25.92 -4.46
N ARG A 249 -0.02 -25.66 -4.43
CA ARG A 249 0.80 -25.88 -3.22
C ARG A 249 0.27 -25.12 -2.01
N GLU A 250 -0.15 -23.87 -2.19
CA GLU A 250 -0.74 -23.08 -1.10
C GLU A 250 -2.06 -23.66 -0.63
N THR A 251 -2.91 -24.10 -1.56
CA THR A 251 -4.18 -24.77 -1.24
C THR A 251 -3.94 -26.06 -0.43
N GLU A 252 -2.99 -26.87 -0.83
CA GLU A 252 -2.62 -28.10 -0.10
C GLU A 252 -2.11 -27.80 1.32
N ARG A 253 -1.33 -26.73 1.48
CA ARG A 253 -0.92 -26.28 2.83
C ARG A 253 -2.10 -25.84 3.67
N MET A 254 -3.05 -25.12 3.08
CA MET A 254 -4.25 -24.65 3.79
C MET A 254 -5.14 -25.80 4.26
N THR A 255 -5.27 -26.88 3.47
CA THR A 255 -6.08 -28.06 3.88
C THR A 255 -5.55 -28.75 5.13
N LYS A 256 -4.28 -28.55 5.47
CA LYS A 256 -3.65 -29.13 6.66
C LYS A 256 -3.82 -28.25 7.92
N LEU A 257 -4.40 -27.05 7.79
CA LEU A 257 -4.60 -26.15 8.93
C LEU A 257 -5.77 -26.63 9.81
N PRO A 258 -5.59 -26.70 11.14
CA PRO A 258 -6.61 -27.23 12.06
C PRO A 258 -7.95 -26.48 12.03
N ALA A 259 -7.92 -25.21 11.64
CA ALA A 259 -9.09 -24.33 11.60
C ALA A 259 -9.91 -24.46 10.31
N LEU A 260 -9.47 -25.22 9.31
CA LEU A 260 -10.22 -25.40 8.08
C LEU A 260 -11.43 -26.32 8.33
N LYS A 261 -12.54 -25.74 8.73
CA LYS A 261 -13.86 -26.39 8.56
C LYS A 261 -14.22 -26.18 7.10
N VAL A 262 -14.51 -27.28 6.38
CA VAL A 262 -14.84 -27.30 4.94
C VAL A 262 -15.74 -26.11 4.57
N ILE A 263 -15.15 -25.03 4.11
CA ILE A 263 -15.87 -23.91 3.51
C ILE A 263 -15.75 -24.13 2.01
N SER A 264 -16.88 -24.21 1.35
CA SER A 264 -16.95 -24.28 -0.10
C SER A 264 -16.11 -23.15 -0.74
N MET A 265 -14.92 -23.47 -1.20
CA MET A 265 -14.02 -22.55 -1.94
C MET A 265 -14.55 -22.19 -3.34
N THR A 266 -15.82 -22.46 -3.61
CA THR A 266 -16.41 -22.52 -4.94
C THR A 266 -16.59 -21.17 -5.64
N SER A 267 -16.59 -20.03 -4.96
CA SER A 267 -16.95 -18.77 -5.64
C SER A 267 -15.75 -17.94 -6.11
N ALA A 268 -14.65 -17.93 -5.39
CA ALA A 268 -13.48 -17.12 -5.76
C ALA A 268 -12.61 -17.82 -6.81
N VAL A 269 -12.36 -19.12 -6.65
CA VAL A 269 -11.55 -19.91 -7.60
C VAL A 269 -12.24 -20.05 -8.97
N ARG A 270 -13.56 -20.21 -9.02
CA ARG A 270 -14.29 -20.26 -10.31
C ARG A 270 -14.22 -18.98 -11.12
N ARG A 271 -14.24 -17.81 -10.48
CA ARG A 271 -14.12 -16.53 -11.21
C ARG A 271 -12.69 -16.29 -11.71
N LEU A 272 -11.69 -16.79 -11.00
CA LEU A 272 -10.29 -16.62 -11.36
C LEU A 272 -9.88 -17.55 -12.50
N THR A 273 -10.35 -18.81 -12.51
CA THR A 273 -10.03 -19.76 -13.57
C THR A 273 -10.72 -19.43 -14.89
N SER A 274 -11.93 -18.87 -14.88
CA SER A 274 -12.61 -18.44 -16.11
C SER A 274 -12.05 -17.16 -16.73
N ALA A 275 -11.42 -16.30 -15.91
CA ALA A 275 -10.81 -15.05 -16.38
C ALA A 275 -9.36 -15.22 -16.84
N MET A 276 -8.65 -16.23 -16.35
CA MET A 276 -7.22 -16.46 -16.64
C MET A 276 -6.94 -17.53 -17.68
N TRP A 277 -7.93 -18.36 -18.05
CA TRP A 277 -7.77 -19.41 -19.04
C TRP A 277 -8.78 -19.24 -20.17
N PRO A 278 -8.34 -18.83 -21.38
CA PRO A 278 -9.18 -19.00 -22.56
C PRO A 278 -9.42 -20.50 -22.75
N ALA A 279 -10.69 -20.87 -22.89
CA ALA A 279 -11.04 -22.22 -23.24
C ALA A 279 -10.21 -22.66 -24.46
N LYS A 280 -9.48 -23.76 -24.35
CA LYS A 280 -8.84 -24.37 -25.50
C LYS A 280 -9.96 -24.63 -26.51
N SER A 281 -9.91 -23.91 -27.62
CA SER A 281 -10.75 -24.24 -28.78
C SER A 281 -10.43 -25.69 -29.19
N SER A 282 -11.42 -26.54 -29.00
CA SER A 282 -11.45 -27.87 -29.61
C SER A 282 -11.52 -27.78 -31.12
#